data_5a452430bf15de1782927c522be22161
#
_entry.id   5a452430bf15de1782927c522be22161
#
_cell.length_a   1.000
_cell.length_b   1.000
_cell.length_c   1.000
_cell.angle_alpha   90.00
_cell.angle_beta   90.00
_cell.angle_gamma   90.00
#
_symmetry.space_group_name_H-M   'P 1'
#
loop_
_entity.id
_entity.type
_entity.pdbx_description
1 polymer ?
#
loop_
_entity_poly.entity_id
_entity_poly.type
_entity_poly.pdbx_seq_one_letter_code
_entity_poly.pdbx_strand_id
1 'polypeptide(L)'
;MLHMHIRDENGRHSLDVEGYREAERVVRAAVGQEMVIQITSEAAGIYKAPAQIAAIEALQPEAVSIGLREIDQPDIGEAGVGRFLNGLARNHVMVQVILYDEKDLLRWQDLRQRGVVQDAQWFLLFVLGRYSVGQKSSPRDLLPFLNHHQGAEPWAVCAFGAAENTCIATAAAFGGHARVGFENNLLCKDGSTAPDNTALVLQAVHTAQALGRPLATAADVRQQFGGR
;
A
#
# COMPACT_ATOMS: atom_id res chain seq x y z
N MET A 1 9.47 -4.15 -3.90
CA MET A 1 8.71 -4.38 -2.64
C MET A 1 7.68 -5.46 -2.89
N LEU A 2 7.54 -6.41 -1.98
CA LEU A 2 6.49 -7.43 -1.95
C LEU A 2 5.45 -7.04 -0.90
N HIS A 3 4.20 -6.90 -1.29
CA HIS A 3 3.07 -6.72 -0.38
C HIS A 3 2.42 -8.06 -0.09
N MET A 4 2.26 -8.39 1.19
CA MET A 4 1.92 -9.73 1.64
C MET A 4 0.73 -9.74 2.59
N HIS A 5 -0.20 -10.66 2.35
CA HIS A 5 -1.26 -11.06 3.28
C HIS A 5 -1.04 -12.50 3.71
N ILE A 6 -1.43 -12.83 4.94
CA ILE A 6 -1.50 -14.21 5.39
C ILE A 6 -2.95 -14.66 5.56
N ARG A 7 -3.15 -15.97 5.59
CA ARG A 7 -4.46 -16.58 5.79
C ARG A 7 -4.40 -17.61 6.90
N ASP A 8 -5.53 -17.77 7.60
CA ASP A 8 -5.70 -18.85 8.57
C ASP A 8 -5.87 -20.22 7.87
N GLU A 9 -5.97 -21.28 8.65
CA GLU A 9 -6.18 -22.65 8.17
C GLU A 9 -7.45 -22.84 7.33
N ASN A 10 -8.43 -21.93 7.47
CA ASN A 10 -9.66 -21.91 6.70
C ASN A 10 -9.59 -21.01 5.47
N GLY A 11 -8.41 -20.49 5.13
CA GLY A 11 -8.19 -19.59 4.00
C GLY A 11 -8.70 -18.16 4.20
N ARG A 12 -9.10 -17.77 5.43
CA ARG A 12 -9.57 -16.42 5.73
C ARG A 12 -8.41 -15.50 6.03
N HIS A 13 -8.57 -14.22 5.72
CA HIS A 13 -7.57 -13.18 6.07
C HIS A 13 -7.23 -13.22 7.57
N SER A 14 -5.94 -13.11 7.89
CA SER A 14 -5.45 -13.18 9.27
C SER A 14 -4.45 -12.06 9.57
N LEU A 15 -4.50 -11.53 10.79
CA LEU A 15 -3.51 -10.65 11.40
C LEU A 15 -2.72 -11.36 12.51
N ASP A 16 -2.66 -12.70 12.46
CA ASP A 16 -1.88 -13.48 13.44
C ASP A 16 -0.40 -13.11 13.39
N VAL A 17 0.12 -12.70 14.54
CA VAL A 17 1.50 -12.19 14.68
C VAL A 17 2.53 -13.27 14.36
N GLU A 18 2.33 -14.48 14.89
CA GLU A 18 3.26 -15.60 14.65
C GLU A 18 3.19 -16.08 13.20
N GLY A 19 1.99 -16.11 12.62
CA GLY A 19 1.80 -16.42 11.20
C GLY A 19 2.57 -15.45 10.29
N TYR A 20 2.53 -14.14 10.61
CA TYR A 20 3.33 -13.16 9.88
C TYR A 20 4.83 -13.35 10.06
N ARG A 21 5.31 -13.59 11.30
CA ARG A 21 6.73 -13.86 11.57
C ARG A 21 7.25 -15.05 10.77
N GLU A 22 6.48 -16.13 10.72
CA GLU A 22 6.86 -17.32 9.95
C GLU A 22 6.83 -17.04 8.44
N ALA A 23 5.79 -16.37 7.92
CA ALA A 23 5.71 -16.01 6.50
C ALA A 23 6.85 -15.08 6.08
N GLU A 24 7.16 -14.05 6.88
CA GLU A 24 8.30 -13.16 6.63
C GLU A 24 9.62 -13.93 6.65
N ARG A 25 9.81 -14.84 7.60
CA ARG A 25 11.02 -15.69 7.69
C ARG A 25 11.22 -16.55 6.42
N VAL A 26 10.14 -17.18 5.95
CA VAL A 26 10.18 -18.04 4.74
C VAL A 26 10.47 -17.19 3.50
N VAL A 27 9.76 -16.08 3.33
CA VAL A 27 9.97 -15.17 2.19
C VAL A 27 11.38 -14.59 2.23
N ARG A 28 11.85 -14.13 3.39
CA ARG A 28 13.18 -13.56 3.56
C ARG A 28 14.28 -14.56 3.25
N ALA A 29 14.10 -15.82 3.61
CA ALA A 29 15.05 -16.90 3.25
C ALA A 29 15.16 -17.09 1.73
N ALA A 30 14.08 -16.86 0.98
CA ALA A 30 14.06 -16.99 -0.47
C ALA A 30 14.62 -15.75 -1.20
N VAL A 31 14.32 -14.52 -0.72
CA VAL A 31 14.63 -13.28 -1.45
C VAL A 31 15.78 -12.49 -0.85
N GLY A 32 16.34 -12.91 0.29
CA GLY A 32 17.40 -12.17 0.98
C GLY A 32 17.01 -10.72 1.26
N GLN A 33 17.95 -9.80 1.11
CA GLN A 33 17.73 -8.35 1.28
C GLN A 33 17.31 -7.64 -0.02
N GLU A 34 17.22 -8.37 -1.12
CA GLU A 34 16.89 -7.82 -2.45
C GLU A 34 15.41 -7.45 -2.60
N MET A 35 14.59 -7.73 -1.57
CA MET A 35 13.17 -7.39 -1.56
C MET A 35 12.78 -6.76 -0.21
N VAL A 36 12.12 -5.61 -0.24
CA VAL A 36 11.40 -5.09 0.93
C VAL A 36 10.12 -5.89 1.10
N ILE A 37 9.89 -6.41 2.30
CA ILE A 37 8.65 -7.15 2.62
C ILE A 37 7.73 -6.20 3.36
N GLN A 38 6.54 -5.97 2.78
CA GLN A 38 5.48 -5.15 3.36
C GLN A 38 4.32 -6.05 3.75
N ILE A 39 3.96 -6.03 5.03
CA ILE A 39 2.74 -6.67 5.52
C ILE A 39 1.53 -5.74 5.41
N THR A 40 0.33 -6.28 5.59
CA THR A 40 -0.89 -5.48 5.66
C THR A 40 -1.45 -5.38 7.07
N SER A 41 -2.13 -4.27 7.35
CA SER A 41 -3.01 -4.14 8.51
C SER A 41 -4.50 -4.26 8.13
N GLU A 42 -4.82 -4.69 6.90
CA GLU A 42 -6.20 -4.66 6.38
C GLU A 42 -7.21 -5.26 7.36
N ALA A 43 -8.31 -4.53 7.60
CA ALA A 43 -9.40 -4.97 8.45
C ALA A 43 -10.18 -6.15 7.85
N ALA A 44 -10.30 -6.23 6.53
CA ALA A 44 -11.06 -7.22 5.74
C ALA A 44 -12.51 -7.45 6.26
N GLY A 45 -13.09 -6.47 6.96
CA GLY A 45 -14.39 -6.59 7.61
C GLY A 45 -14.41 -7.52 8.85
N ILE A 46 -13.25 -8.01 9.28
CA ILE A 46 -13.07 -8.96 10.41
C ILE A 46 -12.50 -8.24 11.62
N TYR A 47 -11.46 -7.42 11.40
CA TYR A 47 -10.71 -6.76 12.46
C TYR A 47 -11.18 -5.32 12.66
N LYS A 48 -11.07 -4.84 13.89
CA LYS A 48 -11.27 -3.43 14.26
C LYS A 48 -9.94 -2.75 14.49
N ALA A 49 -9.91 -1.42 14.45
CA ALA A 49 -8.72 -0.61 14.61
C ALA A 49 -7.83 -1.00 15.81
N PRO A 50 -8.32 -1.26 17.02
CA PRO A 50 -7.46 -1.69 18.13
C PRO A 50 -6.69 -2.98 17.85
N ALA A 51 -7.32 -3.97 17.20
CA ALA A 51 -6.67 -5.23 16.86
C ALA A 51 -5.63 -5.06 15.76
N GLN A 52 -5.92 -4.24 14.75
CA GLN A 52 -4.98 -3.89 13.68
C GLN A 52 -3.73 -3.21 14.26
N ILE A 53 -3.91 -2.20 15.12
CA ILE A 53 -2.83 -1.47 15.78
C ILE A 53 -1.99 -2.44 16.63
N ALA A 54 -2.63 -3.25 17.49
CA ALA A 54 -1.93 -4.18 18.37
C ALA A 54 -1.09 -5.21 17.59
N ALA A 55 -1.60 -5.74 16.48
CA ALA A 55 -0.86 -6.68 15.65
C ALA A 55 0.40 -6.02 15.04
N ILE A 56 0.29 -4.82 14.49
CA ILE A 56 1.41 -4.11 13.88
C ILE A 56 2.45 -3.69 14.94
N GLU A 57 2.00 -3.21 16.09
CA GLU A 57 2.90 -2.87 17.21
C GLU A 57 3.67 -4.09 17.75
N ALA A 58 3.04 -5.27 17.76
CA ALA A 58 3.70 -6.51 18.17
C ALA A 58 4.68 -7.06 17.12
N LEU A 59 4.37 -6.86 15.83
CA LEU A 59 5.22 -7.32 14.72
C LEU A 59 6.45 -6.45 14.52
N GLN A 60 6.30 -5.13 14.58
CA GLN A 60 7.35 -4.17 14.21
C GLN A 60 7.99 -4.51 12.86
N PRO A 61 7.22 -4.60 11.78
CA PRO A 61 7.69 -5.05 10.46
C PRO A 61 8.67 -4.06 9.81
N GLU A 62 9.37 -4.49 8.75
CA GLU A 62 10.17 -3.59 7.92
C GLU A 62 9.28 -2.55 7.24
N ALA A 63 8.15 -2.99 6.70
CA ALA A 63 7.17 -2.14 6.03
C ALA A 63 5.73 -2.62 6.29
N VAL A 64 4.78 -1.67 6.30
CA VAL A 64 3.36 -1.96 6.49
C VAL A 64 2.49 -1.06 5.63
N SER A 65 1.38 -1.58 5.11
CA SER A 65 0.30 -0.78 4.53
C SER A 65 -0.84 -0.62 5.53
N ILE A 66 -1.37 0.61 5.63
CA ILE A 66 -2.37 0.99 6.63
C ILE A 66 -3.49 1.78 5.96
N GLY A 67 -4.71 1.26 5.97
CA GLY A 67 -5.88 2.00 5.53
C GLY A 67 -6.20 3.13 6.51
N LEU A 68 -6.07 4.41 6.09
CA LEU A 68 -6.32 5.54 7.00
C LEU A 68 -7.70 5.45 7.63
N ARG A 69 -8.74 5.24 6.82
CA ARG A 69 -10.14 5.14 7.28
C ARG A 69 -10.41 3.94 8.21
N GLU A 70 -9.52 2.93 8.20
CA GLU A 70 -9.67 1.76 9.07
C GLU A 70 -9.18 2.01 10.48
N ILE A 71 -8.16 2.87 10.63
CA ILE A 71 -7.57 3.21 11.94
C ILE A 71 -8.08 4.54 12.49
N ASP A 72 -8.51 5.48 11.63
CA ASP A 72 -9.08 6.76 12.04
C ASP A 72 -10.55 6.57 12.45
N GLN A 73 -10.74 5.87 13.54
CA GLN A 73 -12.04 5.48 14.09
C GLN A 73 -12.30 6.18 15.43
N PRO A 74 -13.57 6.42 15.81
CA PRO A 74 -13.91 7.11 17.05
C PRO A 74 -13.34 6.48 18.33
N ASP A 75 -13.21 5.15 18.36
CA ASP A 75 -12.65 4.40 19.49
C ASP A 75 -11.13 4.53 19.63
N ILE A 76 -10.44 4.95 18.58
CA ILE A 76 -9.01 5.28 18.59
C ILE A 76 -8.80 6.78 18.84
N GLY A 77 -9.59 7.61 18.19
CA GLY A 77 -9.48 9.06 18.21
C GLY A 77 -8.17 9.57 17.58
N GLU A 78 -8.12 10.85 17.23
CA GLU A 78 -6.96 11.44 16.55
C GLU A 78 -5.64 11.27 17.33
N ALA A 79 -5.70 11.42 18.65
CA ALA A 79 -4.52 11.23 19.49
C ALA A 79 -3.98 9.79 19.43
N GLY A 80 -4.86 8.80 19.30
CA GLY A 80 -4.47 7.39 19.09
C GLY A 80 -3.86 7.15 17.73
N VAL A 81 -4.48 7.69 16.67
CA VAL A 81 -3.93 7.64 15.30
C VAL A 81 -2.53 8.26 15.26
N GLY A 82 -2.37 9.45 15.84
CA GLY A 82 -1.07 10.14 15.91
C GLY A 82 -0.03 9.33 16.69
N ARG A 83 -0.37 8.78 17.87
CA ARG A 83 0.56 7.94 18.63
C ARG A 83 1.03 6.74 17.82
N PHE A 84 0.12 6.03 17.17
CA PHE A 84 0.40 4.84 16.39
C PHE A 84 1.32 5.16 15.20
N LEU A 85 0.90 6.05 14.30
CA LEU A 85 1.67 6.38 13.09
C LEU A 85 3.04 6.98 13.42
N ASN A 86 3.09 7.96 14.33
CA ASN A 86 4.35 8.56 14.75
C ASN A 86 5.24 7.55 15.49
N GLY A 87 4.66 6.56 16.17
CA GLY A 87 5.38 5.44 16.78
C GLY A 87 6.09 4.59 15.74
N LEU A 88 5.39 4.21 14.68
CA LEU A 88 5.96 3.45 13.56
C LEU A 88 7.10 4.23 12.87
N ALA A 89 6.90 5.51 12.60
CA ALA A 89 7.92 6.36 11.98
C ALA A 89 9.19 6.47 12.86
N ARG A 90 9.04 6.66 14.17
CA ARG A 90 10.19 6.67 15.11
C ARG A 90 10.92 5.33 15.16
N ASN A 91 10.22 4.24 14.95
CA ASN A 91 10.79 2.90 14.91
C ASN A 91 11.32 2.51 13.52
N HIS A 92 11.41 3.47 12.59
CA HIS A 92 11.87 3.26 11.21
C HIS A 92 11.07 2.17 10.46
N VAL A 93 9.79 2.03 10.76
CA VAL A 93 8.88 1.21 9.97
C VAL A 93 8.44 2.03 8.75
N MET A 94 8.63 1.48 7.56
CA MET A 94 8.14 2.10 6.34
C MET A 94 6.61 1.99 6.29
N VAL A 95 5.91 3.12 6.34
CA VAL A 95 4.45 3.16 6.34
C VAL A 95 3.92 3.60 4.99
N GLN A 96 3.12 2.75 4.35
CA GLN A 96 2.31 3.11 3.19
C GLN A 96 0.87 3.37 3.62
N VAL A 97 0.44 4.62 3.53
CA VAL A 97 -0.92 5.04 3.90
C VAL A 97 -1.86 4.84 2.73
N ILE A 98 -2.86 3.98 2.90
CA ILE A 98 -3.86 3.68 1.87
C ILE A 98 -4.99 4.69 1.95
N LEU A 99 -5.29 5.31 0.81
CA LEU A 99 -6.33 6.32 0.62
C LEU A 99 -7.24 5.86 -0.53
N TYR A 100 -8.53 5.73 -0.25
CA TYR A 100 -9.48 5.14 -1.19
C TYR A 100 -10.26 6.19 -2.00
N ASP A 101 -10.25 7.44 -1.55
CA ASP A 101 -10.89 8.56 -2.24
C ASP A 101 -10.29 9.90 -1.81
N GLU A 102 -10.79 10.97 -2.42
CA GLU A 102 -10.43 12.35 -2.13
C GLU A 102 -10.62 12.71 -0.65
N LYS A 103 -11.66 12.17 0.00
CA LYS A 103 -11.94 12.48 1.41
C LYS A 103 -10.85 11.92 2.33
N ASP A 104 -10.36 10.74 2.05
CA ASP A 104 -9.24 10.17 2.78
C ASP A 104 -7.98 11.03 2.61
N LEU A 105 -7.72 11.51 1.39
CA LEU A 105 -6.56 12.37 1.13
C LEU A 105 -6.68 13.71 1.88
N LEU A 106 -7.83 14.34 1.83
CA LEU A 106 -8.08 15.59 2.57
C LEU A 106 -7.97 15.37 4.09
N ARG A 107 -8.46 14.23 4.58
CA ARG A 107 -8.32 13.83 5.98
C ARG A 107 -6.87 13.62 6.37
N TRP A 108 -6.09 12.95 5.53
CA TRP A 108 -4.65 12.79 5.72
C TRP A 108 -3.94 14.14 5.84
N GLN A 109 -4.21 15.05 4.90
CA GLN A 109 -3.63 16.39 4.89
C GLN A 109 -4.01 17.20 6.14
N ASP A 110 -5.26 17.13 6.60
CA ASP A 110 -5.71 17.78 7.83
C ASP A 110 -4.93 17.26 9.05
N LEU A 111 -4.78 15.95 9.20
CA LEU A 111 -3.99 15.36 10.30
C LEU A 111 -2.52 15.79 10.27
N ARG A 112 -1.93 15.89 9.07
CA ARG A 112 -0.58 16.37 8.84
C ARG A 112 -0.46 17.86 9.18
N GLN A 113 -1.32 18.71 8.64
CA GLN A 113 -1.29 20.14 8.83
C GLN A 113 -1.46 20.55 10.30
N ARG A 114 -2.29 19.84 11.04
CA ARG A 114 -2.50 20.07 12.48
C ARG A 114 -1.42 19.44 13.36
N GLY A 115 -0.43 18.74 12.79
CA GLY A 115 0.65 18.09 13.52
C GLY A 115 0.23 16.86 14.32
N VAL A 116 -0.97 16.31 14.11
CA VAL A 116 -1.40 15.03 14.71
C VAL A 116 -0.49 13.92 14.18
N VAL A 117 -0.22 13.93 12.89
CA VAL A 117 0.78 13.08 12.23
C VAL A 117 1.99 13.95 11.90
N GLN A 118 3.13 13.65 12.52
CA GLN A 118 4.37 14.41 12.39
C GLN A 118 5.07 14.20 11.04
N ASP A 119 6.04 15.04 10.73
CA ASP A 119 6.86 14.88 9.53
C ASP A 119 7.70 13.61 9.61
N ALA A 120 7.60 12.80 8.57
CA ALA A 120 8.36 11.59 8.35
C ALA A 120 8.33 11.22 6.86
N GLN A 121 8.99 10.12 6.49
CA GLN A 121 9.00 9.61 5.13
C GLN A 121 7.70 8.80 4.87
N TRP A 122 6.58 9.52 4.69
CA TRP A 122 5.30 8.90 4.39
C TRP A 122 5.21 8.51 2.91
N PHE A 123 4.63 7.35 2.65
CA PHE A 123 4.37 6.85 1.31
C PHE A 123 2.86 6.65 1.16
N LEU A 124 2.23 7.26 0.14
CA LEU A 124 0.79 7.17 -0.06
C LEU A 124 0.44 6.09 -1.08
N LEU A 125 -0.71 5.43 -0.92
CA LEU A 125 -1.28 4.53 -1.91
C LEU A 125 -2.69 4.99 -2.27
N PHE A 126 -2.87 5.45 -3.50
CA PHE A 126 -4.17 5.78 -4.06
C PHE A 126 -4.81 4.53 -4.65
N VAL A 127 -5.95 4.12 -4.11
CA VAL A 127 -6.64 2.89 -4.51
C VAL A 127 -7.80 3.23 -5.43
N LEU A 128 -7.71 2.75 -6.66
CA LEU A 128 -8.72 3.02 -7.68
C LEU A 128 -9.66 1.82 -7.85
N GLY A 129 -10.95 2.08 -7.81
CA GLY A 129 -11.96 1.09 -8.14
C GLY A 129 -12.35 0.10 -7.03
N ARG A 130 -11.75 0.09 -5.84
CA ARG A 130 -12.05 -0.88 -4.76
C ARG A 130 -13.53 -0.91 -4.40
N TYR A 131 -14.14 0.25 -4.28
CA TYR A 131 -15.54 0.42 -3.88
C TYR A 131 -16.49 0.79 -5.04
N SER A 132 -15.99 0.74 -6.27
CA SER A 132 -16.84 0.91 -7.46
C SER A 132 -17.69 -0.35 -7.72
N VAL A 133 -18.79 -0.17 -8.45
CA VAL A 133 -19.64 -1.30 -8.86
C VAL A 133 -18.83 -2.26 -9.75
N GLY A 134 -18.72 -3.51 -9.32
CA GLY A 134 -17.95 -4.55 -10.01
C GLY A 134 -16.44 -4.37 -9.88
N GLN A 135 -15.96 -3.59 -8.93
CA GLN A 135 -14.53 -3.32 -8.69
C GLN A 135 -13.79 -2.95 -10.00
N LYS A 136 -14.28 -1.91 -10.66
CA LYS A 136 -13.72 -1.40 -11.91
C LYS A 136 -13.06 -0.04 -11.66
N SER A 137 -11.84 0.09 -12.13
CA SER A 137 -11.09 1.35 -12.12
C SER A 137 -11.05 1.99 -13.49
N SER A 138 -10.74 3.28 -13.50
CA SER A 138 -10.45 4.08 -14.68
C SER A 138 -9.26 5.00 -14.38
N PRO A 139 -8.41 5.34 -15.37
CA PRO A 139 -7.38 6.37 -15.18
C PRO A 139 -7.92 7.72 -14.68
N ARG A 140 -9.19 8.03 -14.97
CA ARG A 140 -9.85 9.25 -14.48
C ARG A 140 -10.06 9.27 -12.99
N ASP A 141 -10.10 8.10 -12.34
CA ASP A 141 -10.28 7.99 -10.88
C ASP A 141 -9.05 8.52 -10.11
N LEU A 142 -7.92 8.71 -10.80
CA LEU A 142 -6.71 9.32 -10.24
C LEU A 142 -6.83 10.85 -10.14
N LEU A 143 -7.64 11.50 -10.97
CA LEU A 143 -7.72 12.96 -11.02
C LEU A 143 -8.12 13.62 -9.70
N PRO A 144 -9.11 13.12 -8.92
CA PRO A 144 -9.44 13.70 -7.64
C PRO A 144 -8.24 13.71 -6.66
N PHE A 145 -7.43 12.66 -6.67
CA PHE A 145 -6.22 12.62 -5.86
C PHE A 145 -5.19 13.65 -6.32
N LEU A 146 -4.89 13.70 -7.62
CA LEU A 146 -3.90 14.64 -8.18
C LEU A 146 -4.29 16.11 -8.00
N ASN A 147 -5.58 16.43 -8.04
CA ASN A 147 -6.07 17.79 -7.83
C ASN A 147 -5.81 18.29 -6.40
N HIS A 148 -5.77 17.40 -5.43
CA HIS A 148 -5.60 17.74 -4.01
C HIS A 148 -4.21 17.35 -3.48
N HIS A 149 -3.50 16.42 -4.10
CA HIS A 149 -2.14 16.05 -3.69
C HIS A 149 -1.16 17.13 -4.13
N GLN A 150 -0.92 18.08 -3.24
CA GLN A 150 0.06 19.17 -3.42
C GLN A 150 1.33 18.93 -2.57
N GLY A 151 1.36 17.81 -1.86
CA GLY A 151 2.45 17.46 -0.95
C GLY A 151 3.67 16.90 -1.67
N ALA A 152 4.76 16.80 -0.91
CA ALA A 152 6.00 16.18 -1.36
C ALA A 152 6.01 14.66 -1.12
N GLU A 153 4.96 14.10 -0.50
CA GLU A 153 4.92 12.67 -0.22
C GLU A 153 4.90 11.89 -1.54
N PRO A 154 5.83 10.94 -1.72
CA PRO A 154 5.75 9.99 -2.83
C PRO A 154 4.48 9.16 -2.73
N TRP A 155 3.95 8.77 -3.89
CA TRP A 155 2.70 8.04 -3.97
C TRP A 155 2.75 6.92 -4.99
N ALA A 156 1.91 5.92 -4.79
CA ALA A 156 1.67 4.82 -5.68
C ALA A 156 0.19 4.71 -6.02
N VAL A 157 -0.11 3.96 -7.05
CA VAL A 157 -1.48 3.55 -7.40
C VAL A 157 -1.57 2.03 -7.36
N CYS A 158 -2.67 1.51 -6.83
CA CYS A 158 -3.19 0.21 -7.19
C CYS A 158 -4.61 0.38 -7.77
N ALA A 159 -4.96 -0.45 -8.74
CA ALA A 159 -6.20 -0.28 -9.50
C ALA A 159 -6.90 -1.63 -9.70
N PHE A 160 -8.21 -1.67 -9.37
CA PHE A 160 -8.99 -2.89 -9.46
C PHE A 160 -9.52 -3.14 -10.87
N GLY A 161 -9.44 -4.41 -11.30
CA GLY A 161 -10.01 -4.89 -12.55
C GLY A 161 -9.15 -4.63 -13.79
N ALA A 162 -9.70 -4.88 -14.97
CA ALA A 162 -9.00 -4.95 -16.25
C ALA A 162 -8.25 -3.67 -16.67
N ALA A 163 -8.59 -2.51 -16.10
CA ALA A 163 -7.91 -1.26 -16.38
C ALA A 163 -6.62 -1.03 -15.54
N GLU A 164 -6.20 -2.00 -14.72
CA GLU A 164 -5.00 -1.88 -13.87
C GLU A 164 -3.80 -1.34 -14.67
N ASN A 165 -3.44 -2.00 -15.78
CA ASN A 165 -2.27 -1.59 -16.56
C ASN A 165 -2.37 -0.14 -17.07
N THR A 166 -3.54 0.30 -17.50
CA THR A 166 -3.77 1.68 -17.99
C THR A 166 -3.69 2.69 -16.83
N CYS A 167 -4.23 2.36 -15.67
CA CYS A 167 -4.14 3.19 -14.46
C CYS A 167 -2.68 3.32 -14.00
N ILE A 168 -1.91 2.22 -14.00
CA ILE A 168 -0.49 2.20 -13.66
C ILE A 168 0.33 3.03 -14.67
N ALA A 169 0.05 2.93 -15.97
CA ALA A 169 0.71 3.75 -16.98
C ALA A 169 0.46 5.24 -16.74
N THR A 170 -0.78 5.60 -16.41
CA THR A 170 -1.16 6.97 -16.08
C THR A 170 -0.43 7.45 -14.82
N ALA A 171 -0.42 6.65 -13.74
CA ALA A 171 0.31 6.98 -12.53
C ALA A 171 1.80 7.18 -12.81
N ALA A 172 2.42 6.28 -13.56
CA ALA A 172 3.83 6.39 -13.93
C ALA A 172 4.14 7.65 -14.74
N ALA A 173 3.26 8.06 -15.65
CA ALA A 173 3.41 9.29 -16.44
C ALA A 173 3.35 10.56 -15.56
N PHE A 174 2.62 10.54 -14.46
CA PHE A 174 2.54 11.62 -13.46
C PHE A 174 3.58 11.51 -12.34
N GLY A 175 4.54 10.58 -12.42
CA GLY A 175 5.60 10.44 -11.42
C GLY A 175 5.28 9.49 -10.26
N GLY A 176 4.09 8.90 -10.22
CA GLY A 176 3.67 7.93 -9.21
C GLY A 176 4.33 6.56 -9.39
N HIS A 177 4.28 5.75 -8.35
CA HIS A 177 4.70 4.34 -8.35
C HIS A 177 3.51 3.41 -8.61
N ALA A 178 3.78 2.11 -8.75
CA ALA A 178 2.79 1.10 -9.07
C ALA A 178 2.76 -0.02 -8.03
N ARG A 179 1.55 -0.46 -7.64
CA ARG A 179 1.31 -1.73 -6.96
C ARG A 179 0.37 -2.55 -7.84
N VAL A 180 0.82 -3.72 -8.28
CA VAL A 180 0.09 -4.64 -9.16
C VAL A 180 0.04 -6.04 -8.57
N GLY A 181 -0.92 -6.84 -8.97
CA GLY A 181 -1.00 -8.23 -8.56
C GLY A 181 -2.42 -8.75 -8.34
N PHE A 182 -2.52 -10.03 -8.05
CA PHE A 182 -3.76 -10.79 -7.95
C PHE A 182 -4.73 -10.31 -6.87
N GLU A 183 -4.28 -9.50 -5.93
CA GLU A 183 -5.16 -8.82 -4.99
C GLU A 183 -6.12 -7.85 -5.69
N ASN A 184 -5.66 -7.22 -6.77
CA ASN A 184 -6.39 -6.14 -7.43
C ASN A 184 -6.95 -6.54 -8.80
N ASN A 185 -6.23 -7.41 -9.54
CA ASN A 185 -6.56 -7.74 -10.91
C ASN A 185 -6.02 -9.12 -11.31
N LEU A 186 -6.80 -9.88 -12.08
CA LEU A 186 -6.43 -11.18 -12.63
C LEU A 186 -6.19 -11.16 -14.14
N LEU A 187 -6.27 -10.00 -14.79
CA LEU A 187 -6.24 -9.89 -16.25
C LEU A 187 -4.98 -9.18 -16.74
N CYS A 188 -4.40 -9.71 -17.80
CA CYS A 188 -3.41 -9.01 -18.60
C CYS A 188 -4.05 -7.86 -19.40
N LYS A 189 -3.22 -6.95 -19.92
CA LYS A 189 -3.65 -5.80 -20.72
C LYS A 189 -4.44 -6.13 -21.99
N ASP A 190 -4.29 -7.36 -22.50
CA ASP A 190 -5.00 -7.89 -23.67
C ASP A 190 -6.34 -8.56 -23.30
N GLY A 191 -6.69 -8.59 -22.00
CA GLY A 191 -7.90 -9.20 -21.47
C GLY A 191 -7.77 -10.70 -21.17
N SER A 192 -6.64 -11.33 -21.45
CA SER A 192 -6.38 -12.72 -21.07
C SER A 192 -6.15 -12.84 -19.55
N THR A 193 -6.46 -13.99 -18.97
CA THR A 193 -6.13 -14.26 -17.56
C THR A 193 -4.62 -14.34 -17.37
N ALA A 194 -4.08 -13.59 -16.44
CA ALA A 194 -2.68 -13.65 -16.09
C ALA A 194 -2.35 -15.02 -15.48
N PRO A 195 -1.29 -15.70 -15.94
CA PRO A 195 -0.91 -17.02 -15.41
C PRO A 195 -0.40 -16.93 -13.98
N ASP A 196 0.21 -15.82 -13.60
CA ASP A 196 0.78 -15.54 -12.28
C ASP A 196 0.98 -14.03 -12.06
N ASN A 197 1.41 -13.66 -10.87
CA ASN A 197 1.76 -12.28 -10.54
C ASN A 197 2.92 -11.73 -11.37
N THR A 198 3.83 -12.60 -11.85
CA THR A 198 4.98 -12.21 -12.65
C THR A 198 4.54 -11.53 -13.96
N ALA A 199 3.48 -12.06 -14.58
CA ALA A 199 2.92 -11.48 -15.82
C ALA A 199 2.46 -10.03 -15.62
N LEU A 200 1.77 -9.73 -14.50
CA LEU A 200 1.33 -8.38 -14.17
C LEU A 200 2.50 -7.46 -13.83
N VAL A 201 3.47 -7.96 -13.07
CA VAL A 201 4.69 -7.20 -12.74
C VAL A 201 5.48 -6.87 -13.99
N LEU A 202 5.66 -7.81 -14.92
CA LEU A 202 6.36 -7.56 -16.19
C LEU A 202 5.64 -6.50 -17.05
N GLN A 203 4.31 -6.47 -17.07
CA GLN A 203 3.58 -5.40 -17.75
C GLN A 203 3.88 -4.03 -17.14
N ALA A 204 3.92 -3.93 -15.80
CA ALA A 204 4.29 -2.69 -15.11
C ALA A 204 5.75 -2.29 -15.40
N VAL A 205 6.68 -3.24 -15.43
CA VAL A 205 8.08 -3.04 -15.82
C VAL A 205 8.19 -2.48 -17.24
N HIS A 206 7.55 -3.12 -18.21
CA HIS A 206 7.56 -2.65 -19.60
C HIS A 206 6.95 -1.24 -19.73
N THR A 207 5.91 -0.95 -18.96
CA THR A 207 5.30 0.38 -18.92
C THR A 207 6.28 1.44 -18.39
N ALA A 208 6.98 1.15 -17.29
CA ALA A 208 7.99 2.04 -16.75
C ALA A 208 9.14 2.28 -17.73
N GLN A 209 9.63 1.22 -18.38
CA GLN A 209 10.68 1.30 -19.39
C GLN A 209 10.25 2.15 -20.60
N ALA A 210 9.03 1.97 -21.10
CA ALA A 210 8.50 2.75 -22.20
C ALA A 210 8.40 4.25 -21.89
N LEU A 211 8.25 4.60 -20.62
CA LEU A 211 8.24 5.98 -20.11
C LEU A 211 9.65 6.47 -19.71
N GLY A 212 10.71 5.68 -19.91
CA GLY A 212 12.07 6.03 -19.51
C GLY A 212 12.28 6.06 -17.99
N ARG A 213 11.41 5.42 -17.20
CA ARG A 213 11.53 5.38 -15.74
C ARG A 213 12.37 4.19 -15.29
N PRO A 214 13.41 4.40 -14.48
CA PRO A 214 14.20 3.31 -13.92
C PRO A 214 13.37 2.51 -12.90
N LEU A 215 13.71 1.25 -12.74
CA LEU A 215 13.20 0.43 -11.65
C LEU A 215 14.02 0.68 -10.38
N ALA A 216 13.33 0.87 -9.27
CA ALA A 216 13.99 1.01 -7.98
C ALA A 216 14.47 -0.36 -7.45
N THR A 217 15.65 -0.38 -6.87
CA THR A 217 16.16 -1.52 -6.08
C THR A 217 15.54 -1.52 -4.67
N ALA A 218 15.73 -2.57 -3.92
CA ALA A 218 15.33 -2.61 -2.51
C ALA A 218 16.07 -1.54 -1.68
N ALA A 219 17.32 -1.26 -2.02
CA ALA A 219 18.11 -0.22 -1.37
C ALA A 219 17.54 1.18 -1.64
N ASP A 220 17.17 1.47 -2.89
CA ASP A 220 16.52 2.74 -3.25
C ASP A 220 15.21 2.93 -2.48
N VAL A 221 14.41 1.85 -2.38
CA VAL A 221 13.14 1.87 -1.65
C VAL A 221 13.37 2.17 -0.16
N ARG A 222 14.34 1.50 0.48
CA ARG A 222 14.69 1.76 1.89
C ARG A 222 15.19 3.19 2.10
N GLN A 223 16.01 3.69 1.20
CA GLN A 223 16.52 5.07 1.26
C GLN A 223 15.40 6.10 1.09
N GLN A 224 14.48 5.87 0.16
CA GLN A 224 13.43 6.84 -0.18
C GLN A 224 12.27 6.86 0.81
N PHE A 225 11.86 5.70 1.33
CA PHE A 225 10.64 5.57 2.12
C PHE A 225 10.89 5.30 3.60
N GLY A 226 12.12 5.28 4.02
CA GLY A 226 12.52 4.85 5.35
C GLY A 226 12.37 3.32 5.50
N GLY A 227 13.28 2.68 6.15
CA GLY A 227 13.29 1.24 6.39
C GLY A 227 14.52 0.91 7.21
N ARG A 228 14.52 -0.28 7.81
CA ARG A 228 15.66 -0.79 8.59
C ARG A 228 16.70 -1.38 7.68
#